data_e7168b46b9fde48b04e8c69d7dbdb567
#
_entry.id   e7168b46b9fde48b04e8c69d7dbdb567
#
_cell.length_a   1.000
_cell.length_b   1.000
_cell.length_c   1.000
_cell.angle_alpha   90.00
_cell.angle_beta   90.00
_cell.angle_gamma   90.00
#
_symmetry.space_group_name_H-M   'P 1'
#
loop_
_entity.id
_entity.type
_entity.pdbx_description
1 polymer ?
#
loop_
_entity_poly.entity_id
_entity_poly.type
_entity_poly.pdbx_seq_one_letter_code
_entity_poly.pdbx_strand_id
1 'polypeptide(L)'
;RPSLKDVPANRLTNGIHKIPVTIGNLKNLQYLYIANGKFEGFEEGTDLGKLENLTDLEIYNCPSMKKLPEELQQLPNLQSFNLASNPNLGDFHEDLGEFVASENISKTLQIFYLTFNNLTVLPDMSMVKKLGKLDCAYNKIKTIEKAFGRDVNLVQLSMDHNLIEELPRDENGSFCGYADVESFSFAYNKLKKFPNIFSSQSVYVMSSVNFSFNEIDGFEGEEDGTFKGVNANTIAIGGNKLKKFPTILFKTNSQVSALGLNGNGIEEIPKGTFSASKYSYMMKTLDLT
;
A
#
# COMPACT_ATOMS: atom_id res chain seq x y z
N ARG A 1 -15.32 10.28 11.32
CA ARG A 1 -14.07 10.81 11.94
C ARG A 1 -13.80 12.15 11.32
N PRO A 2 -13.42 13.21 12.08
CA PRO A 2 -12.98 14.47 11.50
C PRO A 2 -11.73 14.20 10.65
N SER A 3 -11.63 14.82 9.48
CA SER A 3 -10.45 14.72 8.65
C SER A 3 -9.27 15.38 9.37
N LEU A 4 -8.09 14.80 9.30
CA LEU A 4 -6.85 15.32 9.90
C LEU A 4 -6.45 16.73 9.40
N LYS A 5 -7.19 17.31 8.46
CA LYS A 5 -6.98 18.67 7.90
C LYS A 5 -7.41 19.82 8.82
N ASP A 6 -8.18 19.54 9.88
CA ASP A 6 -8.79 20.56 10.72
C ASP A 6 -8.14 20.69 12.12
N VAL A 7 -6.96 20.12 12.33
CA VAL A 7 -6.21 20.27 13.59
C VAL A 7 -5.34 21.52 13.51
N PRO A 8 -5.65 22.58 14.26
CA PRO A 8 -4.82 23.78 14.24
C PRO A 8 -3.40 23.45 14.70
N ALA A 9 -2.42 24.05 14.03
CA ALA A 9 -0.98 23.87 14.30
C ALA A 9 -0.52 24.24 15.72
N ASN A 10 -1.40 24.76 16.55
CA ASN A 10 -1.12 25.30 17.89
C ASN A 10 -1.61 24.40 19.04
N ARG A 11 -1.94 23.15 18.82
CA ARG A 11 -2.25 22.28 19.95
C ARG A 11 -1.00 22.10 20.78
N LEU A 12 -1.10 22.40 22.08
CA LEU A 12 -0.08 22.12 23.08
C LEU A 12 0.31 20.65 22.94
N THR A 13 1.54 20.40 22.52
CA THR A 13 2.08 19.05 22.42
C THR A 13 2.49 18.57 23.80
N ASN A 14 2.17 17.30 24.12
CA ASN A 14 2.66 16.70 25.35
C ASN A 14 4.19 16.54 25.29
N GLY A 15 4.87 16.89 26.37
CA GLY A 15 6.32 16.74 26.51
C GLY A 15 6.76 15.34 26.93
N ILE A 16 5.94 14.32 26.74
CA ILE A 16 6.24 12.94 27.16
C ILE A 16 7.33 12.38 26.25
N HIS A 17 8.47 12.00 26.83
CA HIS A 17 9.57 11.37 26.13
C HIS A 17 9.46 9.85 26.14
N LYS A 18 9.16 9.25 27.29
CA LYS A 18 8.98 7.82 27.42
C LYS A 18 7.70 7.49 28.16
N ILE A 19 7.05 6.42 27.75
CA ILE A 19 5.90 5.86 28.46
C ILE A 19 6.41 4.90 29.53
N PRO A 20 5.95 5.06 30.80
CA PRO A 20 6.45 4.27 31.91
C PRO A 20 6.00 2.82 31.86
N VAL A 21 6.76 1.93 32.50
CA VAL A 21 6.48 0.48 32.61
C VAL A 21 5.07 0.18 33.12
N THR A 22 4.52 1.08 33.94
CA THR A 22 3.18 0.94 34.55
C THR A 22 2.04 1.05 33.53
N ILE A 23 2.29 1.41 32.27
CA ILE A 23 1.28 1.40 31.20
C ILE A 23 0.59 0.03 31.10
N GLY A 24 1.34 -1.07 31.34
CA GLY A 24 0.81 -2.44 31.35
C GLY A 24 -0.28 -2.70 32.38
N ASN A 25 -0.52 -1.78 33.35
CA ASN A 25 -1.61 -1.88 34.31
C ASN A 25 -2.95 -1.46 33.74
N LEU A 26 -2.96 -0.78 32.58
CA LEU A 26 -4.19 -0.29 31.94
C LEU A 26 -4.88 -1.41 31.12
N LYS A 27 -5.34 -2.44 31.83
CA LYS A 27 -5.90 -3.69 31.22
C LYS A 27 -7.06 -3.48 30.27
N ASN A 28 -7.82 -2.41 30.42
CA ASN A 28 -8.97 -2.08 29.57
C ASN A 28 -8.64 -1.09 28.46
N LEU A 29 -7.36 -0.74 28.28
CA LEU A 29 -6.95 0.19 27.22
C LEU A 29 -7.17 -0.45 25.84
N GLN A 30 -7.99 0.19 25.01
CA GLN A 30 -8.30 -0.25 23.65
C GLN A 30 -7.61 0.60 22.60
N TYR A 31 -7.40 1.87 22.89
CA TYR A 31 -6.89 2.87 21.98
C TYR A 31 -5.75 3.64 22.65
N LEU A 32 -4.56 3.63 22.05
CA LEU A 32 -3.44 4.44 22.51
C LEU A 32 -3.00 5.37 21.39
N TYR A 33 -3.11 6.69 21.65
CA TYR A 33 -2.73 7.72 20.69
C TYR A 33 -1.58 8.55 21.23
N ILE A 34 -0.47 8.55 20.51
CA ILE A 34 0.74 9.30 20.79
C ILE A 34 1.02 10.16 19.56
N ALA A 35 0.80 11.45 19.65
CA ALA A 35 0.91 12.30 18.48
C ALA A 35 1.50 13.67 18.78
N ASN A 36 2.23 14.22 17.81
CA ASN A 36 2.75 15.59 17.81
C ASN A 36 3.58 15.90 19.08
N GLY A 37 4.36 14.93 19.55
CA GLY A 37 5.06 15.01 20.83
C GLY A 37 6.55 14.66 20.75
N LYS A 38 7.15 14.65 21.92
CA LYS A 38 8.57 14.29 22.10
C LYS A 38 8.79 12.79 22.37
N PHE A 39 7.82 11.96 22.05
CA PHE A 39 7.88 10.52 22.30
C PHE A 39 9.11 9.90 21.63
N GLU A 40 9.86 9.15 22.39
CA GLU A 40 11.08 8.43 21.99
C GLU A 40 10.90 6.91 22.06
N GLY A 41 9.96 6.43 22.90
CA GLY A 41 9.75 5.00 23.15
C GLY A 41 9.14 4.73 24.52
N PHE A 42 9.38 3.52 25.00
CA PHE A 42 8.94 3.04 26.31
C PHE A 42 10.12 2.99 27.28
N GLU A 43 9.87 2.99 28.58
CA GLU A 43 10.89 2.73 29.58
C GLU A 43 11.36 1.28 29.49
N GLU A 44 12.63 1.03 29.83
CA GLU A 44 13.21 -0.31 29.86
C GLU A 44 12.41 -1.25 30.78
N GLY A 45 12.12 -2.45 30.29
CA GLY A 45 11.32 -3.44 31.02
C GLY A 45 9.80 -3.25 30.87
N THR A 46 9.34 -2.35 29.99
CA THR A 46 7.92 -2.23 29.68
C THR A 46 7.42 -3.51 29.01
N ASP A 47 6.35 -4.08 29.55
CA ASP A 47 5.67 -5.26 29.03
C ASP A 47 4.32 -4.87 28.42
N LEU A 48 4.31 -4.66 27.11
CA LEU A 48 3.08 -4.35 26.35
C LEU A 48 2.21 -5.58 26.11
N GLY A 49 2.71 -6.80 26.35
CA GLY A 49 1.91 -8.03 26.30
C GLY A 49 0.76 -8.04 27.30
N LYS A 50 0.83 -7.20 28.33
CA LYS A 50 -0.25 -7.01 29.30
C LYS A 50 -1.45 -6.19 28.79
N LEU A 51 -1.32 -5.52 27.68
CA LEU A 51 -2.37 -4.71 27.08
C LEU A 51 -3.29 -5.57 26.18
N GLU A 52 -3.95 -6.53 26.78
CA GLU A 52 -4.75 -7.56 26.08
C GLU A 52 -5.93 -7.00 25.28
N ASN A 53 -6.39 -5.79 25.61
CA ASN A 53 -7.52 -5.14 24.93
C ASN A 53 -7.10 -4.07 23.93
N LEU A 54 -5.79 -3.78 23.78
CA LEU A 54 -5.31 -2.75 22.84
C LEU A 54 -5.42 -3.27 21.40
N THR A 55 -6.30 -2.63 20.64
CA THR A 55 -6.54 -2.95 19.23
C THR A 55 -6.05 -1.88 18.27
N ASP A 56 -5.97 -0.64 18.71
CA ASP A 56 -5.63 0.51 17.90
C ASP A 56 -4.48 1.31 18.53
N LEU A 57 -3.42 1.48 17.77
CA LEU A 57 -2.25 2.27 18.15
C LEU A 57 -1.98 3.35 17.12
N GLU A 58 -1.73 4.56 17.59
CA GLU A 58 -1.22 5.65 16.76
C GLU A 58 0.04 6.23 17.38
N ILE A 59 1.13 6.26 16.60
CA ILE A 59 2.36 6.98 16.90
C ILE A 59 2.61 7.90 15.70
N TYR A 60 2.08 9.11 15.76
CA TYR A 60 2.02 10.01 14.63
C TYR A 60 2.81 11.29 14.90
N ASN A 61 3.66 11.70 13.94
CA ASN A 61 4.43 12.94 14.03
C ASN A 61 5.19 13.08 15.36
N CYS A 62 6.01 12.07 15.68
CA CYS A 62 6.87 12.02 16.86
C CYS A 62 8.33 12.21 16.45
N PRO A 63 8.80 13.45 16.25
CA PRO A 63 10.13 13.73 15.67
C PRO A 63 11.30 13.30 16.58
N SER A 64 11.05 13.01 17.84
CA SER A 64 12.10 12.53 18.76
C SER A 64 12.35 11.02 18.66
N MET A 65 11.40 10.27 18.06
CA MET A 65 11.55 8.82 17.86
C MET A 65 12.59 8.52 16.78
N LYS A 66 13.64 7.75 17.13
CA LYS A 66 14.78 7.44 16.25
C LYS A 66 14.79 5.99 15.77
N LYS A 67 14.03 5.12 16.39
CA LYS A 67 13.84 3.72 16.04
C LYS A 67 12.43 3.26 16.37
N LEU A 68 11.96 2.23 15.71
CA LEU A 68 10.70 1.58 16.06
C LEU A 68 10.89 0.83 17.38
N PRO A 69 10.10 1.11 18.45
CA PRO A 69 10.25 0.42 19.72
C PRO A 69 9.96 -1.09 19.58
N GLU A 70 10.90 -1.93 20.03
CA GLU A 70 10.77 -3.39 19.96
C GLU A 70 9.63 -3.95 20.82
N GLU A 71 9.29 -3.23 21.91
CA GLU A 71 8.18 -3.59 22.79
C GLU A 71 6.84 -3.72 22.05
N LEU A 72 6.69 -3.03 20.93
CA LEU A 72 5.48 -3.09 20.10
C LEU A 72 5.17 -4.51 19.58
N GLN A 73 6.19 -5.34 19.42
CA GLN A 73 6.04 -6.74 18.99
C GLN A 73 5.30 -7.60 20.03
N GLN A 74 5.23 -7.14 21.28
CA GLN A 74 4.57 -7.85 22.39
C GLN A 74 3.04 -7.67 22.37
N LEU A 75 2.50 -6.69 21.64
CA LEU A 75 1.07 -6.37 21.62
C LEU A 75 0.24 -7.57 21.09
N PRO A 76 -0.62 -8.18 21.93
CA PRO A 76 -1.23 -9.45 21.57
C PRO A 76 -2.39 -9.35 20.58
N ASN A 77 -3.06 -8.20 20.52
CA ASN A 77 -4.31 -8.03 19.77
C ASN A 77 -4.34 -6.77 18.90
N LEU A 78 -3.19 -6.22 18.52
CA LEU A 78 -3.11 -5.02 17.69
C LEU A 78 -3.67 -5.29 16.29
N GLN A 79 -4.72 -4.56 15.90
CA GLN A 79 -5.39 -4.68 14.62
C GLN A 79 -5.13 -3.49 13.69
N SER A 80 -5.00 -2.29 14.25
CA SER A 80 -4.78 -1.07 13.50
C SER A 80 -3.59 -0.31 14.06
N PHE A 81 -2.60 -0.05 13.20
CA PHE A 81 -1.44 0.73 13.56
C PHE A 81 -1.24 1.91 12.60
N ASN A 82 -1.21 3.11 13.15
CA ASN A 82 -0.83 4.31 12.43
C ASN A 82 0.55 4.79 12.91
N LEU A 83 1.56 4.65 12.04
CA LEU A 83 2.94 5.07 12.27
C LEU A 83 3.34 6.22 11.31
N ALA A 84 2.38 6.96 10.79
CA ALA A 84 2.64 7.97 9.78
C ALA A 84 3.39 9.20 10.32
N SER A 85 4.10 9.87 9.42
CA SER A 85 4.78 11.15 9.68
C SER A 85 5.87 11.08 10.77
N ASN A 86 6.68 10.04 10.76
CA ASN A 86 7.83 9.90 11.66
C ASN A 86 9.17 9.94 10.87
N PRO A 87 9.52 11.05 10.20
CA PRO A 87 10.65 11.09 9.26
C PRO A 87 12.00 10.88 9.93
N ASN A 88 12.10 11.10 11.23
CA ASN A 88 13.34 10.94 12.00
C ASN A 88 13.63 9.49 12.45
N LEU A 89 12.71 8.56 12.17
CA LEU A 89 13.04 7.12 12.23
C LEU A 89 14.13 6.74 11.23
N GLY A 90 14.39 7.58 10.21
CA GLY A 90 15.28 7.20 9.11
C GLY A 90 14.71 6.07 8.28
N ASP A 91 15.57 5.20 7.78
CA ASP A 91 15.16 3.97 7.13
C ASP A 91 15.11 2.83 8.16
N PHE A 92 13.92 2.49 8.58
CA PHE A 92 13.65 1.51 9.63
C PHE A 92 13.06 0.19 9.07
N HIS A 93 13.41 -0.14 7.83
CA HIS A 93 12.83 -1.32 7.16
C HIS A 93 13.18 -2.64 7.87
N GLU A 94 14.35 -2.75 8.51
CA GLU A 94 14.74 -3.92 9.30
C GLU A 94 13.86 -4.06 10.54
N ASP A 95 13.75 -3.00 11.36
CA ASP A 95 12.88 -2.98 12.54
C ASP A 95 11.42 -3.29 12.15
N LEU A 96 10.97 -2.76 10.99
CA LEU A 96 9.64 -3.01 10.47
C LEU A 96 9.46 -4.47 10.05
N GLY A 97 10.48 -5.08 9.43
CA GLY A 97 10.48 -6.49 9.08
C GLY A 97 10.34 -7.39 10.31
N GLU A 98 11.10 -7.12 11.37
CA GLU A 98 10.97 -7.83 12.64
C GLU A 98 9.59 -7.64 13.27
N PHE A 99 9.07 -6.43 13.27
CA PHE A 99 7.74 -6.12 13.80
C PHE A 99 6.65 -6.93 13.10
N VAL A 100 6.57 -6.90 11.77
CA VAL A 100 5.49 -7.60 11.02
C VAL A 100 5.63 -9.12 11.06
N ALA A 101 6.86 -9.64 11.21
CA ALA A 101 7.12 -11.07 11.34
C ALA A 101 6.89 -11.62 12.75
N SER A 102 6.73 -10.75 13.76
CA SER A 102 6.50 -11.18 15.14
C SER A 102 5.22 -12.00 15.28
N GLU A 103 5.21 -12.92 16.25
CA GLU A 103 4.13 -13.91 16.39
C GLU A 103 2.76 -13.27 16.58
N ASN A 104 2.66 -12.24 17.37
CA ASN A 104 1.39 -11.57 17.65
C ASN A 104 0.93 -10.74 16.44
N ILE A 105 1.79 -9.84 15.96
CA ILE A 105 1.46 -8.87 14.91
C ILE A 105 1.07 -9.58 13.61
N SER A 106 1.80 -10.62 13.22
CA SER A 106 1.51 -11.41 12.02
C SER A 106 0.11 -12.03 12.01
N LYS A 107 -0.44 -12.30 13.19
CA LYS A 107 -1.78 -12.91 13.36
C LYS A 107 -2.92 -11.90 13.49
N THR A 108 -2.63 -10.65 13.85
CA THR A 108 -3.68 -9.71 14.29
C THR A 108 -3.79 -8.45 13.46
N LEU A 109 -2.68 -7.96 12.88
CA LEU A 109 -2.65 -6.68 12.17
C LEU A 109 -3.50 -6.73 10.89
N GLN A 110 -4.41 -5.76 10.74
CA GLN A 110 -5.36 -5.64 9.64
C GLN A 110 -5.21 -4.34 8.86
N ILE A 111 -4.85 -3.25 9.55
CA ILE A 111 -4.72 -1.91 8.97
C ILE A 111 -3.38 -1.33 9.39
N PHE A 112 -2.58 -0.91 8.41
CA PHE A 112 -1.28 -0.34 8.66
C PHE A 112 -1.05 0.92 7.82
N TYR A 113 -0.75 2.04 8.49
CA TYR A 113 -0.40 3.30 7.85
C TYR A 113 1.06 3.65 8.13
N LEU A 114 1.84 3.79 7.07
CA LEU A 114 3.27 4.09 7.06
C LEU A 114 3.60 5.37 6.27
N THR A 115 2.60 6.17 5.97
CA THR A 115 2.75 7.34 5.09
C THR A 115 3.70 8.39 5.66
N PHE A 116 4.37 9.15 4.78
CA PHE A 116 5.26 10.25 5.14
C PHE A 116 6.40 9.84 6.09
N ASN A 117 7.09 8.75 5.76
CA ASN A 117 8.29 8.30 6.44
C ASN A 117 9.51 8.32 5.49
N ASN A 118 10.59 7.64 5.86
CA ASN A 118 11.81 7.55 5.07
C ASN A 118 12.17 6.12 4.66
N LEU A 119 11.18 5.22 4.59
CA LEU A 119 11.39 3.83 4.16
C LEU A 119 11.97 3.77 2.75
N THR A 120 13.03 2.98 2.56
CA THR A 120 13.66 2.72 1.26
C THR A 120 13.32 1.35 0.71
N VAL A 121 12.92 0.43 1.58
CA VAL A 121 12.49 -0.94 1.25
C VAL A 121 11.19 -1.23 1.98
N LEU A 122 10.25 -1.91 1.32
CA LEU A 122 9.12 -2.54 2.00
C LEU A 122 9.53 -3.99 2.30
N PRO A 123 9.58 -4.40 3.58
CA PRO A 123 9.95 -5.76 3.94
C PRO A 123 8.89 -6.78 3.52
N ASP A 124 9.21 -8.07 3.71
CA ASP A 124 8.29 -9.17 3.45
C ASP A 124 7.03 -9.08 4.33
N MET A 125 5.88 -8.86 3.70
CA MET A 125 4.58 -8.78 4.37
C MET A 125 3.80 -10.10 4.32
N SER A 126 4.38 -11.17 3.78
CA SER A 126 3.67 -12.45 3.54
C SER A 126 3.16 -13.13 4.80
N MET A 127 3.75 -12.80 5.96
CA MET A 127 3.33 -13.36 7.25
C MET A 127 2.09 -12.68 7.83
N VAL A 128 1.78 -11.44 7.42
CA VAL A 128 0.66 -10.66 7.96
C VAL A 128 -0.63 -10.99 7.23
N LYS A 129 -1.14 -12.21 7.42
CA LYS A 129 -2.24 -12.79 6.62
C LYS A 129 -3.59 -12.09 6.75
N LYS A 130 -3.79 -11.31 7.80
CA LYS A 130 -5.01 -10.53 8.02
C LYS A 130 -4.90 -9.09 7.51
N LEU A 131 -3.76 -8.70 6.94
CA LEU A 131 -3.54 -7.35 6.46
C LEU A 131 -4.48 -7.07 5.27
N GLY A 132 -5.51 -6.27 5.52
CA GLY A 132 -6.47 -5.84 4.51
C GLY A 132 -6.15 -4.46 3.94
N LYS A 133 -5.52 -3.59 4.73
CA LYS A 133 -5.18 -2.23 4.30
C LYS A 133 -3.74 -1.87 4.65
N LEU A 134 -2.98 -1.47 3.62
CA LEU A 134 -1.63 -0.94 3.75
C LEU A 134 -1.49 0.37 2.98
N ASP A 135 -1.03 1.40 3.65
CA ASP A 135 -0.71 2.68 3.02
C ASP A 135 0.73 3.09 3.34
N CYS A 136 1.58 3.03 2.31
CA CYS A 136 3.00 3.40 2.36
C CYS A 136 3.32 4.62 1.49
N ALA A 137 2.32 5.44 1.16
CA ALA A 137 2.53 6.59 0.29
C ALA A 137 3.53 7.60 0.91
N TYR A 138 4.18 8.37 0.04
CA TYR A 138 5.14 9.41 0.44
C TYR A 138 6.31 8.86 1.28
N ASN A 139 6.95 7.82 0.76
CA ASN A 139 8.20 7.27 1.25
C ASN A 139 9.30 7.36 0.18
N LYS A 140 10.39 6.63 0.35
CA LYS A 140 11.50 6.52 -0.59
C LYS A 140 11.72 5.08 -1.05
N ILE A 141 10.64 4.27 -1.04
CA ILE A 141 10.70 2.85 -1.35
C ILE A 141 11.13 2.66 -2.80
N LYS A 142 12.23 1.96 -2.98
CA LYS A 142 12.77 1.57 -4.29
C LYS A 142 12.45 0.13 -4.62
N THR A 143 12.46 -0.71 -3.59
CA THR A 143 12.25 -2.15 -3.70
C THR A 143 11.23 -2.65 -2.70
N ILE A 144 10.52 -3.68 -3.11
CA ILE A 144 9.66 -4.50 -2.27
C ILE A 144 10.32 -5.87 -2.24
N GLU A 145 10.79 -6.33 -1.08
CA GLU A 145 11.61 -7.55 -0.99
C GLU A 145 10.87 -8.80 -1.46
N LYS A 146 9.59 -8.89 -1.13
CA LYS A 146 8.73 -9.99 -1.56
C LYS A 146 7.33 -9.51 -1.91
N ALA A 147 6.70 -10.28 -2.80
CA ALA A 147 5.26 -10.24 -2.99
C ALA A 147 4.53 -10.60 -1.69
N PHE A 148 3.31 -10.10 -1.51
CA PHE A 148 2.50 -10.43 -0.33
C PHE A 148 2.09 -11.91 -0.28
N GLY A 149 2.21 -12.64 -1.41
CA GLY A 149 1.77 -14.01 -1.51
C GLY A 149 0.24 -14.16 -1.60
N ARG A 150 -0.20 -15.39 -1.81
CA ARG A 150 -1.63 -15.69 -2.07
C ARG A 150 -2.50 -15.63 -0.83
N ASP A 151 -1.89 -15.79 0.36
CA ASP A 151 -2.62 -15.87 1.62
C ASP A 151 -2.90 -14.48 2.24
N VAL A 152 -2.38 -13.42 1.64
CA VAL A 152 -2.61 -12.04 2.10
C VAL A 152 -3.71 -11.42 1.24
N ASN A 153 -4.86 -11.17 1.85
CA ASN A 153 -6.02 -10.61 1.18
C ASN A 153 -6.06 -9.10 1.37
N LEU A 154 -5.22 -8.38 0.63
CA LEU A 154 -5.26 -6.92 0.63
C LEU A 154 -6.55 -6.43 -0.03
N VAL A 155 -7.29 -5.59 0.69
CA VAL A 155 -8.44 -4.85 0.17
C VAL A 155 -7.98 -3.51 -0.43
N GLN A 156 -7.03 -2.84 0.23
CA GLN A 156 -6.49 -1.57 -0.21
C GLN A 156 -4.97 -1.52 -0.05
N LEU A 157 -4.27 -1.18 -1.14
CA LEU A 157 -2.84 -0.93 -1.15
C LEU A 157 -2.54 0.42 -1.80
N SER A 158 -1.86 1.31 -1.07
CA SER A 158 -1.31 2.55 -1.61
C SER A 158 0.21 2.57 -1.43
N MET A 159 0.91 2.75 -2.55
CA MET A 159 2.35 2.92 -2.65
C MET A 159 2.71 4.22 -3.39
N ASP A 160 1.80 5.19 -3.40
CA ASP A 160 1.94 6.43 -4.16
C ASP A 160 3.14 7.25 -3.69
N HIS A 161 3.73 8.02 -4.59
CA HIS A 161 4.87 8.90 -4.28
C HIS A 161 6.03 8.15 -3.63
N ASN A 162 6.52 7.11 -4.32
CA ASN A 162 7.71 6.35 -3.97
C ASN A 162 8.70 6.33 -5.16
N LEU A 163 9.68 5.44 -5.13
CA LEU A 163 10.74 5.33 -6.14
C LEU A 163 10.77 3.92 -6.77
N ILE A 164 9.62 3.23 -6.82
CA ILE A 164 9.51 1.84 -7.23
C ILE A 164 9.70 1.75 -8.76
N GLU A 165 10.63 0.91 -9.20
CA GLU A 165 10.91 0.69 -10.62
C GLU A 165 10.29 -0.60 -11.15
N GLU A 166 10.10 -1.60 -10.28
CA GLU A 166 9.50 -2.90 -10.61
C GLU A 166 8.76 -3.48 -9.41
N LEU A 167 7.85 -4.41 -9.66
CA LEU A 167 7.10 -5.12 -8.64
C LEU A 167 7.54 -6.57 -8.55
N PRO A 168 7.85 -7.09 -7.34
CA PRO A 168 8.21 -8.47 -7.15
C PRO A 168 7.02 -9.39 -7.40
N ARG A 169 7.30 -10.64 -7.71
CA ARG A 169 6.29 -11.68 -7.92
C ARG A 169 6.69 -12.95 -7.21
N ASP A 170 5.71 -13.73 -6.78
CA ASP A 170 5.95 -15.08 -6.31
C ASP A 170 6.36 -16.00 -7.49
N GLU A 171 6.69 -17.25 -7.20
CA GLU A 171 7.05 -18.28 -8.20
C GLU A 171 5.95 -18.54 -9.25
N ASN A 172 4.71 -18.15 -8.98
CA ASN A 172 3.57 -18.26 -9.87
C ASN A 172 3.29 -16.96 -10.64
N GLY A 173 4.12 -15.94 -10.48
CA GLY A 173 3.97 -14.62 -11.07
C GLY A 173 2.90 -13.74 -10.41
N SER A 174 2.50 -14.05 -9.18
CA SER A 174 1.54 -13.28 -8.42
C SER A 174 2.21 -12.28 -7.49
N PHE A 175 1.58 -11.14 -7.25
CA PHE A 175 2.06 -10.12 -6.33
C PHE A 175 1.39 -10.22 -4.94
N CYS A 176 0.09 -10.51 -4.91
CA CYS A 176 -0.69 -10.73 -3.69
C CYS A 176 -1.92 -11.60 -3.98
N GLY A 177 -2.63 -12.03 -2.93
CA GLY A 177 -3.93 -12.66 -3.08
C GLY A 177 -4.97 -11.67 -3.62
N TYR A 178 -5.84 -12.12 -4.51
CA TYR A 178 -6.74 -11.25 -5.29
C TYR A 178 -8.21 -11.37 -4.91
N ALA A 179 -8.53 -12.13 -3.87
CA ALA A 179 -9.92 -12.51 -3.63
C ALA A 179 -10.85 -11.29 -3.44
N ASP A 180 -10.38 -10.24 -2.77
CA ASP A 180 -11.25 -9.12 -2.37
C ASP A 180 -10.60 -7.74 -2.56
N VAL A 181 -9.64 -7.60 -3.50
CA VAL A 181 -8.96 -6.32 -3.71
C VAL A 181 -9.91 -5.29 -4.28
N GLU A 182 -10.12 -4.19 -3.54
CA GLU A 182 -10.89 -3.04 -3.99
C GLU A 182 -10.02 -2.05 -4.77
N SER A 183 -8.82 -1.74 -4.28
CA SER A 183 -7.97 -0.76 -4.93
C SER A 183 -6.48 -0.98 -4.75
N PHE A 184 -5.74 -0.78 -5.86
CA PHE A 184 -4.30 -0.63 -5.89
C PHE A 184 -3.91 0.73 -6.40
N SER A 185 -2.96 1.40 -5.74
CA SER A 185 -2.37 2.63 -6.24
C SER A 185 -0.85 2.61 -6.12
N PHE A 186 -0.19 2.86 -7.25
CA PHE A 186 1.26 3.02 -7.43
C PHE A 186 1.56 4.30 -8.21
N ALA A 187 0.73 5.32 -8.08
CA ALA A 187 0.93 6.58 -8.78
C ALA A 187 2.21 7.29 -8.31
N TYR A 188 2.80 8.10 -9.19
CA TYR A 188 4.03 8.85 -8.88
C TYR A 188 5.19 7.96 -8.42
N ASN A 189 5.48 6.92 -9.20
CA ASN A 189 6.63 6.02 -9.06
C ASN A 189 7.49 6.04 -10.33
N LYS A 190 8.35 5.05 -10.53
CA LYS A 190 9.28 4.94 -11.67
C LYS A 190 9.08 3.67 -12.49
N LEU A 191 7.88 3.10 -12.45
CA LEU A 191 7.55 1.89 -13.21
C LEU A 191 7.64 2.15 -14.71
N LYS A 192 8.34 1.27 -15.45
CA LYS A 192 8.55 1.38 -16.90
C LYS A 192 7.54 0.61 -17.72
N LYS A 193 6.91 -0.41 -17.14
CA LYS A 193 5.87 -1.21 -17.76
C LYS A 193 4.65 -1.31 -16.85
N PHE A 194 3.45 -1.37 -17.43
CA PHE A 194 2.26 -1.75 -16.69
C PHE A 194 2.40 -3.22 -16.27
N PRO A 195 2.31 -3.54 -14.98
CA PRO A 195 2.71 -4.86 -14.49
C PRO A 195 1.69 -5.95 -14.84
N ASN A 196 2.18 -7.14 -15.14
CA ASN A 196 1.36 -8.33 -15.38
C ASN A 196 1.18 -9.15 -14.09
N ILE A 197 0.72 -8.49 -13.02
CA ILE A 197 0.56 -9.07 -11.68
C ILE A 197 -0.88 -9.46 -11.35
N PHE A 198 -1.84 -9.04 -12.19
CA PHE A 198 -3.25 -9.31 -12.00
C PHE A 198 -3.63 -10.64 -12.64
N SER A 199 -4.55 -11.37 -12.00
CA SER A 199 -5.07 -12.61 -12.56
C SER A 199 -6.39 -12.35 -13.28
N SER A 200 -6.47 -12.75 -14.55
CA SER A 200 -7.74 -12.74 -15.28
C SER A 200 -8.78 -13.76 -14.75
N GLN A 201 -8.37 -14.60 -13.82
CA GLN A 201 -9.25 -15.61 -13.19
C GLN A 201 -9.97 -15.09 -11.94
N SER A 202 -9.69 -13.86 -11.51
CA SER A 202 -10.46 -13.26 -10.42
C SER A 202 -11.91 -13.08 -10.86
N VAL A 203 -12.82 -13.65 -10.11
CA VAL A 203 -14.28 -13.47 -10.29
C VAL A 203 -14.70 -12.05 -9.90
N TYR A 204 -13.86 -11.37 -9.12
CA TYR A 204 -14.12 -10.03 -8.60
C TYR A 204 -13.49 -8.95 -9.49
N VAL A 205 -14.22 -7.88 -9.66
CA VAL A 205 -13.76 -6.69 -10.40
C VAL A 205 -13.28 -5.66 -9.39
N MET A 206 -12.01 -5.29 -9.44
CA MET A 206 -11.44 -4.23 -8.59
C MET A 206 -12.17 -2.91 -8.84
N SER A 207 -12.31 -2.08 -7.80
CA SER A 207 -12.83 -0.72 -7.96
C SER A 207 -11.86 0.14 -8.77
N SER A 208 -10.57 0.12 -8.43
CA SER A 208 -9.58 0.93 -9.13
C SER A 208 -8.17 0.35 -9.11
N VAL A 209 -7.47 0.60 -10.20
CA VAL A 209 -6.04 0.37 -10.38
C VAL A 209 -5.41 1.66 -10.89
N ASN A 210 -4.49 2.25 -10.13
CA ASN A 210 -3.86 3.53 -10.47
C ASN A 210 -2.35 3.40 -10.61
N PHE A 211 -1.85 3.61 -11.82
CA PHE A 211 -0.43 3.67 -12.18
C PHE A 211 -0.07 4.99 -12.87
N SER A 212 -0.84 6.05 -12.62
CA SER A 212 -0.61 7.36 -13.20
C SER A 212 0.73 7.95 -12.76
N PHE A 213 1.29 8.81 -13.58
CA PHE A 213 2.54 9.52 -13.28
C PHE A 213 3.72 8.60 -12.95
N ASN A 214 3.91 7.59 -13.81
CA ASN A 214 5.07 6.71 -13.85
C ASN A 214 5.86 6.96 -15.14
N GLU A 215 6.69 5.98 -15.53
CA GLU A 215 7.45 6.00 -16.78
C GLU A 215 6.98 4.92 -17.76
N ILE A 216 5.72 4.52 -17.67
CA ILE A 216 5.17 3.37 -18.41
C ILE A 216 5.11 3.67 -19.91
N ASP A 217 5.79 2.84 -20.70
CA ASP A 217 5.83 2.90 -22.15
C ASP A 217 5.19 1.67 -22.85
N GLY A 218 4.66 0.71 -22.07
CA GLY A 218 4.01 -0.50 -22.56
C GLY A 218 3.58 -1.42 -21.43
N PHE A 219 3.21 -2.64 -21.78
CA PHE A 219 2.67 -3.63 -20.86
C PHE A 219 3.60 -4.84 -20.76
N GLU A 220 3.81 -5.36 -19.57
CA GLU A 220 4.55 -6.62 -19.38
C GLU A 220 3.78 -7.78 -19.99
N GLY A 221 4.46 -8.64 -20.76
CA GLY A 221 3.83 -9.77 -21.43
C GLY A 221 3.05 -9.40 -22.69
N GLU A 222 3.11 -8.15 -23.17
CA GLU A 222 2.46 -7.76 -24.43
C GLU A 222 3.14 -8.37 -25.64
N GLU A 223 4.49 -8.41 -25.66
CA GLU A 223 5.26 -8.88 -26.81
C GLU A 223 5.23 -10.39 -26.99
N ASP A 224 5.21 -11.13 -25.89
CA ASP A 224 5.21 -12.61 -25.86
C ASP A 224 3.81 -13.22 -25.65
N GLY A 225 2.77 -12.37 -25.53
CA GLY A 225 1.39 -12.82 -25.37
C GLY A 225 1.06 -13.38 -23.98
N THR A 226 1.89 -13.16 -22.98
CA THR A 226 1.68 -13.66 -21.60
C THR A 226 0.88 -12.72 -20.72
N PHE A 227 0.50 -11.52 -21.20
CA PHE A 227 -0.32 -10.59 -20.44
C PHE A 227 -1.68 -11.20 -20.09
N LYS A 228 -1.96 -11.33 -18.81
CA LYS A 228 -3.16 -12.02 -18.30
C LYS A 228 -4.43 -11.18 -18.33
N GLY A 229 -4.30 -9.85 -18.50
CA GLY A 229 -5.41 -8.91 -18.39
C GLY A 229 -5.61 -8.39 -16.97
N VAL A 230 -6.55 -7.48 -16.83
CA VAL A 230 -6.92 -6.86 -15.56
C VAL A 230 -8.42 -6.59 -15.51
N ASN A 231 -9.06 -6.97 -14.39
CA ASN A 231 -10.48 -6.74 -14.16
C ASN A 231 -10.63 -5.61 -13.14
N ALA A 232 -10.92 -4.41 -13.62
CA ALA A 232 -11.09 -3.23 -12.75
C ALA A 232 -12.14 -2.28 -13.34
N ASN A 233 -12.96 -1.69 -12.47
CA ASN A 233 -13.89 -0.64 -12.91
C ASN A 233 -13.12 0.56 -13.47
N THR A 234 -12.03 0.95 -12.84
CA THR A 234 -11.19 2.06 -13.27
C THR A 234 -9.73 1.62 -13.42
N ILE A 235 -9.12 1.91 -14.55
CA ILE A 235 -7.68 1.84 -14.77
C ILE A 235 -7.19 3.25 -15.10
N ALA A 236 -6.32 3.81 -14.27
CA ALA A 236 -5.67 5.09 -14.49
C ALA A 236 -4.19 4.87 -14.83
N ILE A 237 -3.78 5.30 -16.02
CA ILE A 237 -2.39 5.24 -16.52
C ILE A 237 -2.01 6.62 -17.12
N GLY A 238 -2.65 7.69 -16.66
CA GLY A 238 -2.36 9.05 -17.14
C GLY A 238 -0.96 9.53 -16.75
N GLY A 239 -0.42 10.50 -17.48
CA GLY A 239 0.90 11.06 -17.17
C GLY A 239 2.06 10.08 -17.33
N ASN A 240 1.99 9.15 -18.27
CA ASN A 240 3.00 8.15 -18.57
C ASN A 240 3.68 8.40 -19.94
N LYS A 241 4.40 7.40 -20.48
CA LYS A 241 5.18 7.50 -21.73
C LYS A 241 4.60 6.62 -22.85
N LEU A 242 3.32 6.22 -22.78
CA LEU A 242 2.69 5.42 -23.82
C LEU A 242 2.63 6.22 -25.12
N LYS A 243 3.18 5.64 -26.19
CA LYS A 243 3.12 6.18 -27.56
C LYS A 243 2.04 5.48 -28.40
N LYS A 244 1.60 4.31 -27.99
CA LYS A 244 0.59 3.51 -28.64
C LYS A 244 -0.61 3.31 -27.72
N PHE A 245 -1.80 3.30 -28.32
CA PHE A 245 -3.01 2.96 -27.58
C PHE A 245 -2.93 1.51 -27.06
N PRO A 246 -3.27 1.25 -25.78
CA PRO A 246 -3.10 -0.06 -25.14
C PRO A 246 -4.14 -1.08 -25.62
N THR A 247 -4.03 -1.52 -26.88
CA THR A 247 -4.95 -2.50 -27.48
C THR A 247 -4.99 -3.82 -26.74
N ILE A 248 -3.91 -4.14 -25.99
CA ILE A 248 -3.79 -5.37 -25.20
C ILE A 248 -4.91 -5.50 -24.15
N LEU A 249 -5.39 -4.39 -23.59
CA LEU A 249 -6.52 -4.38 -22.65
C LEU A 249 -7.84 -4.82 -23.32
N PHE A 250 -7.94 -4.71 -24.64
CA PHE A 250 -9.12 -5.09 -25.42
C PHE A 250 -8.98 -6.45 -26.10
N LYS A 251 -7.76 -6.98 -26.19
CA LYS A 251 -7.47 -8.31 -26.75
C LYS A 251 -7.53 -9.42 -25.71
N THR A 252 -7.35 -9.08 -24.45
CA THR A 252 -7.44 -10.00 -23.32
C THR A 252 -8.84 -9.99 -22.70
N ASN A 253 -9.06 -10.83 -21.69
CA ASN A 253 -10.32 -10.85 -20.95
C ASN A 253 -10.45 -9.70 -19.92
N SER A 254 -9.81 -8.57 -20.17
CA SER A 254 -9.89 -7.41 -19.27
C SER A 254 -11.28 -6.81 -19.28
N GLN A 255 -11.82 -6.54 -18.08
CA GLN A 255 -13.10 -5.86 -17.88
C GLN A 255 -12.80 -4.47 -17.32
N VAL A 256 -13.04 -3.42 -18.12
CA VAL A 256 -12.72 -2.04 -17.78
C VAL A 256 -13.90 -1.14 -18.08
N SER A 257 -14.38 -0.39 -17.08
CA SER A 257 -15.46 0.59 -17.26
C SER A 257 -14.95 2.01 -17.49
N ALA A 258 -13.81 2.36 -16.91
CA ALA A 258 -13.17 3.66 -17.10
C ALA A 258 -11.67 3.48 -17.33
N LEU A 259 -11.15 4.08 -18.39
CA LEU A 259 -9.74 4.06 -18.75
C LEU A 259 -9.21 5.48 -18.89
N GLY A 260 -8.30 5.87 -17.99
CA GLY A 260 -7.61 7.16 -18.02
C GLY A 260 -6.23 7.02 -18.69
N LEU A 261 -6.06 7.68 -19.82
CA LEU A 261 -4.83 7.71 -20.62
C LEU A 261 -4.30 9.14 -20.85
N ASN A 262 -4.90 10.11 -20.17
CA ASN A 262 -4.56 11.53 -20.27
C ASN A 262 -3.05 11.78 -20.08
N GLY A 263 -2.50 12.75 -20.80
CA GLY A 263 -1.09 13.12 -20.66
C GLY A 263 -0.09 12.04 -21.09
N ASN A 264 -0.45 11.15 -22.02
CA ASN A 264 0.45 10.24 -22.72
C ASN A 264 0.81 10.76 -24.11
N GLY A 265 1.68 10.08 -24.84
CA GLY A 265 2.06 10.41 -26.22
C GLY A 265 1.32 9.58 -27.27
N ILE A 266 0.05 9.23 -27.04
CA ILE A 266 -0.75 8.39 -27.95
C ILE A 266 -1.25 9.26 -29.10
N GLU A 267 -0.91 8.88 -30.35
CA GLU A 267 -1.26 9.64 -31.55
C GLU A 267 -2.49 9.07 -32.27
N GLU A 268 -2.78 7.75 -32.12
CA GLU A 268 -3.90 7.12 -32.82
C GLU A 268 -4.50 5.95 -32.03
N ILE A 269 -5.75 5.64 -32.31
CA ILE A 269 -6.41 4.41 -31.86
C ILE A 269 -6.52 3.50 -33.10
N PRO A 270 -5.87 2.31 -33.09
CA PRO A 270 -5.88 1.42 -34.25
C PRO A 270 -7.30 1.00 -34.64
N LYS A 271 -7.54 0.93 -35.94
CA LYS A 271 -8.84 0.48 -36.49
C LYS A 271 -9.18 -0.93 -35.96
N GLY A 272 -10.42 -1.09 -35.51
CA GLY A 272 -10.92 -2.37 -35.00
C GLY A 272 -10.58 -2.67 -33.55
N THR A 273 -9.89 -1.76 -32.83
CA THR A 273 -9.50 -1.97 -31.42
C THR A 273 -10.68 -2.43 -30.54
N PHE A 274 -11.83 -1.80 -30.66
CA PHE A 274 -13.00 -2.11 -29.84
C PHE A 274 -13.86 -3.25 -30.37
N SER A 275 -13.64 -3.71 -31.58
CA SER A 275 -14.39 -4.81 -32.19
C SER A 275 -13.95 -6.19 -31.69
N ALA A 276 -12.71 -6.31 -31.19
CA ALA A 276 -12.11 -7.56 -30.77
C ALA A 276 -12.43 -7.97 -29.32
N SER A 277 -12.92 -7.02 -28.52
CA SER A 277 -13.12 -7.27 -27.08
C SER A 277 -14.54 -7.73 -26.78
N LYS A 278 -14.62 -8.87 -26.07
CA LYS A 278 -15.88 -9.37 -25.50
C LYS A 278 -16.50 -8.39 -24.49
N TYR A 279 -15.71 -7.49 -23.90
CA TYR A 279 -16.11 -6.60 -22.82
C TYR A 279 -16.08 -5.11 -23.19
N SER A 280 -15.85 -4.77 -24.48
CA SER A 280 -15.82 -3.37 -24.92
C SER A 280 -17.12 -2.60 -24.64
N TYR A 281 -18.26 -3.31 -24.58
CA TYR A 281 -19.56 -2.72 -24.22
C TYR A 281 -19.64 -2.21 -22.77
N MET A 282 -18.72 -2.61 -21.90
CA MET A 282 -18.67 -2.16 -20.51
C MET A 282 -18.02 -0.78 -20.34
N MET A 283 -17.27 -0.32 -21.35
CA MET A 283 -16.57 0.96 -21.30
C MET A 283 -17.57 2.12 -21.23
N LYS A 284 -17.47 2.92 -20.19
CA LYS A 284 -18.29 4.12 -19.94
C LYS A 284 -17.50 5.41 -20.10
N THR A 285 -16.20 5.35 -19.77
CA THR A 285 -15.32 6.53 -19.81
C THR A 285 -13.99 6.17 -20.45
N LEU A 286 -13.57 6.96 -21.43
CA LEU A 286 -12.26 6.91 -22.05
C LEU A 286 -11.70 8.33 -22.03
N ASP A 287 -10.69 8.58 -21.17
CA ASP A 287 -10.03 9.88 -21.04
C ASP A 287 -8.72 9.87 -21.82
N LEU A 288 -8.64 10.74 -22.85
CA LEU A 288 -7.51 10.92 -23.77
C LEU A 288 -6.98 12.35 -23.76
N THR A 289 -7.31 13.15 -22.74
CA THR A 289 -6.90 14.58 -22.66
C THR A 289 -5.41 14.79 -22.46
#